data_f45c92ab89e7324c051771969e31eb0c
#
_entry.id   f45c92ab89e7324c051771969e31eb0c
#
_cell.length_a   1.000
_cell.length_b   1.000
_cell.length_c   1.000
_cell.angle_alpha   90.00
_cell.angle_beta   90.00
_cell.angle_gamma   90.00
#
_symmetry.space_group_name_H-M   'P 1'
#
loop_
_entity.id
_entity.type
_entity.pdbx_description
1 polymer ?
#
loop_
_entity_poly.entity_id
_entity_poly.type
_entity_poly.pdbx_seq_one_letter_code
_entity_poly.pdbx_strand_id
1 'polypeptide(L)'
;AETSLWNFLRGSRGMKGMAAVQKMETADGTVLEIHRPLLPVSHQELVSWLISHKQVWREDASNQEPIAIRNRLRNEVLPLLTEISGRDVISAFNRAIVDAEEFHTVENWALDQAQVIDPQGRLHLPALRKLPEPLQRTAIRNFLKHHGIGNLDRDLLQRCLALLDTEAPSVVNLPGARYLKRRAGRLLVED
;
A
#
# COMPACT_ATOMS: atom_id res chain seq x y z
N ALA A 1 -1.62 6.67 -12.19
CA ALA A 1 -0.73 7.80 -11.89
C ALA A 1 -1.31 8.72 -10.80
N GLU A 2 -2.50 9.33 -10.93
CA GLU A 2 -3.08 10.32 -9.99
C GLU A 2 -3.21 9.78 -8.57
N THR A 3 -3.83 8.61 -8.41
CA THR A 3 -4.02 7.96 -7.11
C THR A 3 -2.68 7.67 -6.42
N SER A 4 -1.68 7.27 -7.20
CA SER A 4 -0.35 6.96 -6.67
C SER A 4 0.38 8.23 -6.25
N LEU A 5 0.29 9.28 -7.06
CA LEU A 5 0.86 10.59 -6.73
C LEU A 5 0.18 11.16 -5.46
N TRP A 6 -1.15 11.06 -5.36
CA TRP A 6 -1.86 11.47 -4.17
C TRP A 6 -1.46 10.68 -2.92
N ASN A 7 -1.34 9.37 -3.04
CA ASN A 7 -0.88 8.52 -1.94
C ASN A 7 0.55 8.88 -1.51
N PHE A 8 1.42 9.13 -2.47
CA PHE A 8 2.79 9.57 -2.21
C PHE A 8 2.83 10.91 -1.45
N LEU A 9 2.08 11.91 -1.90
CA LEU A 9 1.99 13.23 -1.25
C LEU A 9 1.42 13.15 0.18
N ARG A 10 0.59 12.17 0.47
CA ARG A 10 0.08 11.90 1.83
C ARG A 10 1.04 11.09 2.71
N GLY A 11 2.24 10.81 2.25
CA GLY A 11 3.22 10.04 2.99
C GLY A 11 2.94 8.53 3.02
N SER A 12 2.08 8.02 2.12
CA SER A 12 1.90 6.58 1.99
C SER A 12 3.18 5.91 1.54
N ARG A 13 3.51 4.75 2.12
CA ARG A 13 4.70 4.00 1.71
C ARG A 13 4.55 3.47 0.29
N GLY A 14 5.52 3.81 -0.55
CA GLY A 14 5.63 3.35 -1.93
C GLY A 14 4.62 4.01 -2.87
N MET A 15 4.79 3.73 -4.14
CA MET A 15 3.93 4.21 -5.23
C MET A 15 2.72 3.28 -5.39
N LYS A 16 1.79 3.31 -4.41
CA LYS A 16 0.59 2.46 -4.50
C LYS A 16 -0.43 3.04 -5.47
N GLY A 17 -0.68 2.32 -6.55
CA GLY A 17 -1.78 2.54 -7.47
C GLY A 17 -3.09 1.90 -7.03
N MET A 18 -4.07 1.88 -7.95
CA MET A 18 -5.25 1.04 -7.82
C MET A 18 -4.89 -0.38 -8.23
N ALA A 19 -5.28 -1.37 -7.43
CA ALA A 19 -5.11 -2.77 -7.80
C ALA A 19 -6.08 -3.15 -8.93
N ALA A 20 -5.62 -4.00 -9.86
CA ALA A 20 -6.47 -4.53 -10.93
C ALA A 20 -7.64 -5.36 -10.38
N VAL A 21 -7.38 -6.09 -9.31
CA VAL A 21 -8.39 -6.84 -8.53
C VAL A 21 -8.26 -6.47 -7.07
N GLN A 22 -9.37 -6.16 -6.42
CA GLN A 22 -9.42 -5.80 -5.02
C GLN A 22 -10.57 -6.52 -4.32
N LYS A 23 -10.29 -7.19 -3.23
CA LYS A 23 -11.33 -7.74 -2.34
C LYS A 23 -11.69 -6.70 -1.29
N MET A 24 -12.97 -6.54 -1.05
CA MET A 24 -13.54 -5.63 -0.06
C MET A 24 -14.68 -6.35 0.67
N GLU A 25 -14.67 -6.28 1.97
CA GLU A 25 -15.76 -6.76 2.81
C GLU A 25 -16.73 -5.59 3.10
N THR A 26 -18.00 -5.81 2.86
CA THR A 26 -19.06 -4.85 3.15
C THR A 26 -19.46 -4.94 4.63
N ALA A 27 -20.21 -3.96 5.12
CA ALA A 27 -20.62 -3.89 6.53
C ALA A 27 -21.48 -5.08 7.00
N ASP A 28 -22.10 -5.79 6.07
CA ASP A 28 -22.89 -7.01 6.31
C ASP A 28 -22.07 -8.32 6.20
N GLY A 29 -20.73 -8.21 6.02
CA GLY A 29 -19.84 -9.35 5.91
C GLY A 29 -19.74 -9.96 4.50
N THR A 30 -20.40 -9.37 3.49
CA THR A 30 -20.29 -9.84 2.10
C THR A 30 -18.93 -9.47 1.52
N VAL A 31 -18.22 -10.46 0.96
CA VAL A 31 -16.95 -10.22 0.26
C VAL A 31 -17.22 -9.91 -1.20
N LEU A 32 -16.89 -8.69 -1.61
CA LEU A 32 -16.94 -8.24 -3.00
C LEU A 32 -15.56 -8.31 -3.62
N GLU A 33 -15.49 -8.76 -4.87
CA GLU A 33 -14.28 -8.71 -5.69
C GLU A 33 -14.47 -7.67 -6.79
N ILE A 34 -13.70 -6.58 -6.70
CA ILE A 34 -13.76 -5.45 -7.63
C ILE A 34 -12.68 -5.66 -8.69
N HIS A 35 -13.09 -5.88 -9.94
CA HIS A 35 -12.23 -5.98 -11.10
C HIS A 35 -12.15 -4.65 -11.86
N ARG A 36 -10.94 -4.25 -12.26
CA ARG A 36 -10.68 -3.02 -13.05
C ARG A 36 -9.95 -3.37 -14.35
N PRO A 37 -10.64 -3.98 -15.34
CA PRO A 37 -9.99 -4.47 -16.56
C PRO A 37 -9.41 -3.35 -17.43
N LEU A 38 -9.91 -2.12 -17.32
CA LEU A 38 -9.45 -0.97 -18.09
C LEU A 38 -8.32 -0.18 -17.41
N LEU A 39 -7.79 -0.66 -16.28
CA LEU A 39 -6.74 0.03 -15.55
C LEU A 39 -5.46 0.28 -16.38
N PRO A 40 -5.01 -0.64 -17.27
CA PRO A 40 -3.84 -0.41 -18.12
C PRO A 40 -4.10 0.51 -19.32
N VAL A 41 -5.37 0.82 -19.62
CA VAL A 41 -5.75 1.64 -20.79
C VAL A 41 -5.82 3.11 -20.38
N SER A 42 -5.20 3.99 -21.15
CA SER A 42 -5.28 5.44 -20.90
C SER A 42 -6.66 6.00 -21.25
N HIS A 43 -7.01 7.13 -20.62
CA HIS A 43 -8.25 7.83 -20.94
C HIS A 43 -8.33 8.24 -22.43
N GLN A 44 -7.20 8.68 -23.01
CA GLN A 44 -7.13 9.08 -24.42
C GLN A 44 -7.38 7.90 -25.36
N GLU A 45 -6.81 6.73 -25.05
CA GLU A 45 -7.07 5.51 -25.84
C GLU A 45 -8.55 5.12 -25.78
N LEU A 46 -9.19 5.20 -24.60
CA LEU A 46 -10.61 4.93 -24.44
C LEU A 46 -11.47 5.90 -25.25
N VAL A 47 -11.21 7.20 -25.19
CA VAL A 47 -11.91 8.22 -25.95
C VAL A 47 -11.72 7.99 -27.45
N SER A 48 -10.50 7.74 -27.91
CA SER A 48 -10.21 7.45 -29.33
C SER A 48 -10.96 6.20 -29.81
N TRP A 49 -11.01 5.17 -28.98
CA TRP A 49 -11.76 3.94 -29.28
C TRP A 49 -13.27 4.20 -29.40
N LEU A 50 -13.86 4.96 -28.46
CA LEU A 50 -15.28 5.32 -28.48
C LEU A 50 -15.64 6.14 -29.74
N ILE A 51 -14.79 7.11 -30.11
CA ILE A 51 -14.96 7.91 -31.32
C ILE A 51 -14.94 7.01 -32.54
N SER A 52 -13.97 6.10 -32.67
CA SER A 52 -13.84 5.20 -33.81
C SER A 52 -15.04 4.27 -34.00
N HIS A 53 -15.70 3.91 -32.88
CA HIS A 53 -16.90 3.05 -32.86
C HIS A 53 -18.22 3.84 -32.85
N LYS A 54 -18.16 5.18 -33.00
CA LYS A 54 -19.33 6.07 -32.95
C LYS A 54 -20.18 5.89 -31.69
N GLN A 55 -19.54 5.55 -30.57
CA GLN A 55 -20.21 5.40 -29.29
C GLN A 55 -20.30 6.76 -28.57
N VAL A 56 -21.50 7.08 -28.10
CA VAL A 56 -21.73 8.28 -27.28
C VAL A 56 -21.42 7.92 -25.82
N TRP A 57 -20.67 8.81 -25.13
CA TRP A 57 -20.42 8.68 -23.70
C TRP A 57 -20.87 9.93 -22.95
N ARG A 58 -21.02 9.82 -21.64
CA ARG A 58 -21.32 10.97 -20.79
C ARG A 58 -20.06 11.40 -20.06
N GLU A 59 -19.76 12.68 -20.09
CA GLU A 59 -18.77 13.28 -19.21
C GLU A 59 -19.48 13.73 -17.94
N ASP A 60 -18.97 13.30 -16.79
CA ASP A 60 -19.42 13.80 -15.51
C ASP A 60 -18.84 15.20 -15.31
N ALA A 61 -19.70 16.20 -15.18
CA ALA A 61 -19.32 17.61 -15.00
C ALA A 61 -18.42 17.79 -13.76
N SER A 62 -18.56 16.96 -12.74
CA SER A 62 -17.71 16.99 -11.53
C SER A 62 -16.24 16.66 -11.84
N ASN A 63 -15.92 16.02 -12.96
CA ASN A 63 -14.55 15.77 -13.39
C ASN A 63 -13.78 17.06 -13.74
N GLN A 64 -14.50 18.13 -14.05
CA GLN A 64 -13.92 19.44 -14.39
C GLN A 64 -13.81 20.37 -13.17
N GLU A 65 -14.43 20.02 -12.05
CA GLU A 65 -14.38 20.85 -10.87
C GLU A 65 -12.97 20.81 -10.22
N PRO A 66 -12.30 21.98 -10.06
CA PRO A 66 -10.95 22.03 -9.47
C PRO A 66 -10.93 21.75 -7.96
N ILE A 67 -12.10 21.54 -7.34
CA ILE A 67 -12.26 21.35 -5.89
C ILE A 67 -11.66 20.01 -5.43
N ALA A 68 -11.73 18.97 -6.26
CA ALA A 68 -11.13 17.69 -5.91
C ALA A 68 -9.62 17.69 -6.20
N ILE A 69 -8.80 17.45 -5.19
CA ILE A 69 -7.33 17.36 -5.32
C ILE A 69 -6.91 16.45 -6.48
N ARG A 70 -7.63 15.35 -6.72
CA ARG A 70 -7.37 14.44 -7.84
C ARG A 70 -7.52 15.11 -9.20
N ASN A 71 -8.52 15.97 -9.37
CA ASN A 71 -8.72 16.72 -10.62
C ASN A 71 -7.57 17.70 -10.85
N ARG A 72 -7.11 18.40 -9.79
CA ARG A 72 -5.93 19.25 -9.89
C ARG A 72 -4.66 18.48 -10.22
N LEU A 73 -4.46 17.33 -9.61
CA LEU A 73 -3.31 16.46 -9.96
C LEU A 73 -3.35 16.03 -11.43
N ARG A 74 -4.53 15.68 -11.95
CA ARG A 74 -4.71 15.27 -13.35
C ARG A 74 -4.54 16.42 -14.33
N ASN A 75 -5.18 17.55 -14.06
CA ASN A 75 -5.35 18.62 -15.04
C ASN A 75 -4.26 19.67 -14.96
N GLU A 76 -3.59 19.83 -13.81
CA GLU A 76 -2.56 20.87 -13.57
C GLU A 76 -1.18 20.23 -13.34
N VAL A 77 -1.06 19.33 -12.35
CA VAL A 77 0.25 18.89 -11.86
C VAL A 77 0.93 17.91 -12.83
N LEU A 78 0.22 16.86 -13.28
CA LEU A 78 0.81 15.87 -14.19
C LEU A 78 1.21 16.47 -15.55
N PRO A 79 0.38 17.34 -16.19
CA PRO A 79 0.79 18.06 -17.40
C PRO A 79 2.02 18.95 -17.17
N LEU A 80 2.05 19.72 -16.06
CA LEU A 80 3.18 20.57 -15.72
C LEU A 80 4.48 19.77 -15.51
N LEU A 81 4.40 18.65 -14.81
CA LEU A 81 5.55 17.75 -14.64
C LEU A 81 6.03 17.18 -15.98
N THR A 82 5.11 16.86 -16.89
CA THR A 82 5.43 16.39 -18.24
C THR A 82 6.13 17.48 -19.05
N GLU A 83 5.64 18.71 -18.99
CA GLU A 83 6.25 19.88 -19.64
C GLU A 83 7.67 20.14 -19.11
N ILE A 84 7.84 20.24 -17.79
CA ILE A 84 9.13 20.50 -17.14
C ILE A 84 10.16 19.40 -17.45
N SER A 85 9.74 18.13 -17.41
CA SER A 85 10.65 16.99 -17.60
C SER A 85 10.93 16.66 -19.07
N GLY A 86 10.10 17.13 -19.99
CA GLY A 86 10.12 16.74 -21.40
C GLY A 86 9.86 15.24 -21.64
N ARG A 87 9.23 14.53 -20.68
CA ARG A 87 9.00 13.08 -20.72
C ARG A 87 7.57 12.76 -20.32
N ASP A 88 7.08 11.60 -20.76
CA ASP A 88 5.81 11.06 -20.30
C ASP A 88 5.89 10.61 -18.82
N VAL A 89 5.50 11.53 -17.94
CA VAL A 89 5.50 11.33 -16.48
C VAL A 89 4.48 10.28 -16.07
N ILE A 90 3.34 10.16 -16.77
CA ILE A 90 2.30 9.19 -16.45
C ILE A 90 2.84 7.77 -16.62
N SER A 91 3.50 7.49 -17.75
CA SER A 91 4.14 6.20 -17.98
C SER A 91 5.29 5.92 -16.98
N ALA A 92 6.03 6.95 -16.59
CA ALA A 92 7.08 6.80 -15.57
C ALA A 92 6.49 6.41 -14.20
N PHE A 93 5.40 7.06 -13.77
CA PHE A 93 4.68 6.69 -12.55
C PHE A 93 4.10 5.28 -12.61
N ASN A 94 3.52 4.89 -13.76
CA ASN A 94 2.96 3.55 -13.92
C ASN A 94 4.05 2.47 -13.82
N ARG A 95 5.22 2.67 -14.42
CA ARG A 95 6.38 1.76 -14.25
C ARG A 95 6.80 1.66 -12.79
N ALA A 96 6.97 2.79 -12.10
CA ALA A 96 7.34 2.78 -10.69
C ALA A 96 6.32 2.07 -9.78
N ILE A 97 5.03 2.07 -10.15
CA ILE A 97 3.99 1.31 -9.46
C ILE A 97 4.20 -0.19 -9.66
N VAL A 98 4.44 -0.62 -10.90
CA VAL A 98 4.70 -2.04 -11.22
C VAL A 98 5.95 -2.53 -10.49
N ASP A 99 7.06 -1.78 -10.57
CA ASP A 99 8.29 -2.12 -9.85
C ASP A 99 8.05 -2.26 -8.34
N ALA A 100 7.24 -1.37 -7.74
CA ALA A 100 6.90 -1.44 -6.32
C ALA A 100 6.05 -2.68 -5.96
N GLU A 101 5.14 -3.11 -6.85
CA GLU A 101 4.33 -4.32 -6.68
C GLU A 101 5.18 -5.59 -6.81
N GLU A 102 6.09 -5.62 -7.79
CA GLU A 102 7.06 -6.72 -7.94
C GLU A 102 7.96 -6.83 -6.70
N PHE A 103 8.46 -5.71 -6.20
CA PHE A 103 9.26 -5.68 -4.98
C PHE A 103 8.48 -6.21 -3.77
N HIS A 104 7.21 -5.88 -3.66
CA HIS A 104 6.35 -6.38 -2.60
C HIS A 104 6.10 -7.89 -2.69
N THR A 105 6.02 -8.42 -3.90
CA THR A 105 5.92 -9.86 -4.15
C THR A 105 7.18 -10.59 -3.67
N VAL A 106 8.36 -10.04 -3.96
CA VAL A 106 9.64 -10.59 -3.47
C VAL A 106 9.77 -10.49 -1.95
N GLU A 107 9.35 -9.35 -1.35
CA GLU A 107 9.32 -9.21 0.13
C GLU A 107 8.46 -10.30 0.77
N ASN A 108 7.24 -10.53 0.26
CA ASN A 108 6.34 -11.54 0.81
C ASN A 108 6.90 -12.95 0.65
N TRP A 109 7.41 -13.30 -0.53
CA TRP A 109 8.08 -14.59 -0.75
C TRP A 109 9.25 -14.83 0.23
N ALA A 110 10.09 -13.80 0.43
CA ALA A 110 11.22 -13.90 1.37
C ALA A 110 10.75 -14.13 2.83
N LEU A 111 9.66 -13.48 3.24
CA LEU A 111 9.06 -13.66 4.56
C LEU A 111 8.46 -15.05 4.74
N ASP A 112 7.81 -15.60 3.70
CA ASP A 112 7.26 -16.94 3.70
C ASP A 112 8.38 -17.99 3.83
N GLN A 113 9.50 -17.83 3.09
CA GLN A 113 10.66 -18.70 3.21
C GLN A 113 11.31 -18.63 4.60
N ALA A 114 11.31 -17.47 5.21
CA ALA A 114 11.90 -17.25 6.53
C ALA A 114 11.07 -17.82 7.69
N GLN A 115 9.81 -18.23 7.44
CA GLN A 115 8.90 -18.81 8.43
C GLN A 115 8.86 -17.99 9.74
N VAL A 116 8.71 -16.69 9.60
CA VAL A 116 8.73 -15.75 10.74
C VAL A 116 7.47 -15.80 11.61
N ILE A 117 6.42 -16.50 11.16
CA ILE A 117 5.18 -16.73 11.91
C ILE A 117 5.19 -18.16 12.43
N ASP A 118 4.94 -18.34 13.72
CA ASP A 118 4.82 -19.66 14.33
C ASP A 118 3.40 -20.26 14.11
N PRO A 119 3.19 -21.57 14.39
CA PRO A 119 1.89 -22.22 14.20
C PRO A 119 0.74 -21.60 15.02
N GLN A 120 1.03 -20.78 16.04
CA GLN A 120 0.05 -20.07 16.84
C GLN A 120 -0.19 -18.63 16.33
N GLY A 121 0.34 -18.29 15.15
CA GLY A 121 0.16 -16.98 14.53
C GLY A 121 0.98 -15.85 15.17
N ARG A 122 2.04 -16.14 15.93
CA ARG A 122 2.90 -15.14 16.58
C ARG A 122 4.21 -14.95 15.81
N LEU A 123 4.81 -13.76 15.87
CA LEU A 123 6.12 -13.53 15.27
C LEU A 123 7.24 -14.24 16.06
N HIS A 124 8.01 -15.07 15.37
CA HIS A 124 9.16 -15.80 15.91
C HIS A 124 10.42 -14.95 15.89
N LEU A 125 10.81 -14.40 17.03
CA LEU A 125 11.93 -13.47 17.15
C LEU A 125 13.27 -14.02 16.63
N PRO A 126 13.69 -15.26 16.95
CA PRO A 126 14.95 -15.81 16.43
C PRO A 126 15.01 -15.86 14.91
N ALA A 127 13.91 -16.16 14.23
CA ALA A 127 13.85 -16.14 12.76
C ALA A 127 13.85 -14.69 12.24
N LEU A 128 13.06 -13.82 12.87
CA LEU A 128 12.94 -12.42 12.47
C LEU A 128 14.28 -11.66 12.58
N ARG A 129 15.05 -11.90 13.63
CA ARG A 129 16.38 -11.27 13.85
C ARG A 129 17.41 -11.62 12.80
N LYS A 130 17.27 -12.74 12.09
CA LYS A 130 18.19 -13.14 11.01
C LYS A 130 17.95 -12.39 9.71
N LEU A 131 16.81 -11.72 9.60
CA LEU A 131 16.44 -10.98 8.40
C LEU A 131 17.09 -9.60 8.37
N PRO A 132 17.35 -9.04 7.19
CA PRO A 132 17.66 -7.62 7.05
C PRO A 132 16.54 -6.74 7.63
N GLU A 133 16.91 -5.58 8.19
CA GLU A 133 15.96 -4.66 8.84
C GLU A 133 14.73 -4.30 7.98
N PRO A 134 14.85 -4.06 6.64
CA PRO A 134 13.67 -3.82 5.81
C PRO A 134 12.65 -4.95 5.86
N LEU A 135 13.08 -6.21 5.85
CA LEU A 135 12.20 -7.37 5.96
C LEU A 135 11.64 -7.54 7.38
N GLN A 136 12.42 -7.26 8.42
CA GLN A 136 11.93 -7.23 9.81
C GLN A 136 10.77 -6.23 9.94
N ARG A 137 10.94 -5.02 9.38
CA ARG A 137 9.92 -3.96 9.37
C ARG A 137 8.68 -4.38 8.59
N THR A 138 8.84 -5.04 7.46
CA THR A 138 7.73 -5.54 6.64
C THR A 138 6.98 -6.66 7.37
N ALA A 139 7.69 -7.61 8.00
CA ALA A 139 7.08 -8.68 8.80
C ALA A 139 6.23 -8.14 9.96
N ILE A 140 6.80 -7.21 10.75
CA ILE A 140 6.07 -6.57 11.86
C ILE A 140 4.83 -5.82 11.34
N ARG A 141 4.96 -5.07 10.24
CA ARG A 141 3.83 -4.35 9.63
C ARG A 141 2.73 -5.30 9.18
N ASN A 142 3.08 -6.38 8.47
CA ASN A 142 2.11 -7.37 7.99
C ASN A 142 1.41 -8.05 9.15
N PHE A 143 2.17 -8.40 10.20
CA PHE A 143 1.65 -8.98 11.43
C PHE A 143 0.65 -8.06 12.12
N LEU A 144 0.99 -6.78 12.32
CA LEU A 144 0.08 -5.82 12.95
C LEU A 144 -1.18 -5.58 12.11
N LYS A 145 -1.06 -5.50 10.79
CA LYS A 145 -2.22 -5.39 9.88
C LYS A 145 -3.14 -6.60 9.97
N HIS A 146 -2.57 -7.81 10.02
CA HIS A 146 -3.34 -9.04 10.18
C HIS A 146 -4.17 -9.03 11.49
N HIS A 147 -3.65 -8.37 12.54
CA HIS A 147 -4.37 -8.15 13.80
C HIS A 147 -5.28 -6.90 13.77
N GLY A 148 -5.56 -6.32 12.59
CA GLY A 148 -6.46 -5.17 12.46
C GLY A 148 -5.90 -3.85 12.99
N ILE A 149 -4.58 -3.75 13.22
CA ILE A 149 -3.95 -2.49 13.62
C ILE A 149 -3.76 -1.62 12.38
N GLY A 150 -4.53 -0.53 12.30
CA GLY A 150 -4.38 0.53 11.30
C GLY A 150 -3.36 1.59 11.74
N ASN A 151 -3.20 2.62 10.89
CA ASN A 151 -2.39 3.82 11.20
C ASN A 151 -0.96 3.51 11.68
N LEU A 152 -0.28 2.61 10.96
CA LEU A 152 1.10 2.23 11.23
C LEU A 152 2.06 3.29 10.66
N ASP A 153 2.31 4.35 11.42
CA ASP A 153 3.31 5.36 11.06
C ASP A 153 4.74 4.82 11.25
N ARG A 154 5.70 5.64 10.81
CA ARG A 154 7.12 5.25 10.85
C ARG A 154 7.62 5.13 12.28
N ASP A 155 7.18 6.01 13.17
CA ASP A 155 7.61 6.05 14.57
C ASP A 155 7.11 4.83 15.34
N LEU A 156 5.84 4.48 15.18
CA LEU A 156 5.29 3.25 15.78
C LEU A 156 6.04 2.01 15.32
N LEU A 157 6.32 1.89 14.01
CA LEU A 157 7.06 0.76 13.47
C LEU A 157 8.51 0.72 14.00
N GLN A 158 9.15 1.86 14.20
CA GLN A 158 10.48 1.91 14.78
C GLN A 158 10.47 1.45 16.24
N ARG A 159 9.47 1.84 17.03
CA ARG A 159 9.28 1.34 18.40
C ARG A 159 9.00 -0.16 18.42
N CYS A 160 8.22 -0.67 17.48
CA CYS A 160 7.98 -2.11 17.35
C CYS A 160 9.26 -2.88 16.97
N LEU A 161 10.12 -2.32 16.11
CA LEU A 161 11.42 -2.88 15.76
C LEU A 161 12.37 -2.96 16.99
N ALA A 162 12.31 -1.98 17.87
CA ALA A 162 13.11 -2.00 19.10
C ALA A 162 12.82 -3.21 19.99
N LEU A 163 11.63 -3.84 19.88
CA LEU A 163 11.34 -5.10 20.58
C LEU A 163 12.21 -6.28 20.14
N LEU A 164 12.93 -6.17 19.03
CA LEU A 164 13.90 -7.17 18.59
C LEU A 164 15.15 -7.16 19.48
N ASP A 165 15.46 -6.04 20.10
CA ASP A 165 16.52 -5.92 21.07
C ASP A 165 16.05 -6.41 22.45
N THR A 166 16.83 -7.29 23.08
CA THR A 166 16.52 -7.83 24.41
C THR A 166 16.66 -6.80 25.53
N GLU A 167 17.50 -5.81 25.35
CA GLU A 167 17.74 -4.73 26.33
C GLU A 167 16.64 -3.65 26.26
N ALA A 168 15.92 -3.55 25.15
CA ALA A 168 14.81 -2.60 24.98
C ALA A 168 13.56 -3.04 25.78
N PRO A 169 12.64 -2.11 26.09
CA PRO A 169 11.37 -2.42 26.73
C PRO A 169 10.63 -3.57 26.02
N SER A 170 9.99 -4.45 26.77
CA SER A 170 9.33 -5.64 26.22
C SER A 170 7.90 -5.39 25.72
N VAL A 171 7.42 -4.15 25.77
CA VAL A 171 6.03 -3.77 25.44
C VAL A 171 6.02 -2.47 24.66
N VAL A 172 5.19 -2.42 23.60
CA VAL A 172 4.88 -1.22 22.82
C VAL A 172 3.36 -1.03 22.78
N ASN A 173 2.89 0.18 23.10
CA ASN A 173 1.50 0.55 23.01
C ASN A 173 1.09 0.67 21.54
N LEU A 174 -0.03 0.06 21.18
CA LEU A 174 -0.65 0.10 19.86
C LEU A 174 -1.95 0.94 19.90
N PRO A 175 -2.45 1.41 18.76
CA PRO A 175 -3.78 2.00 18.66
C PRO A 175 -4.87 1.03 19.14
N GLY A 176 -5.95 1.59 19.73
CA GLY A 176 -7.10 0.80 20.19
C GLY A 176 -6.86 0.11 21.54
N ALA A 177 -6.03 0.70 22.41
CA ALA A 177 -5.71 0.19 23.76
C ALA A 177 -5.11 -1.23 23.74
N ARG A 178 -4.41 -1.60 22.67
CA ARG A 178 -3.71 -2.87 22.50
C ARG A 178 -2.21 -2.73 22.68
N TYR A 179 -1.53 -3.85 22.82
CA TYR A 179 -0.10 -3.90 23.10
C TYR A 179 0.59 -4.92 22.21
N LEU A 180 1.77 -4.57 21.67
CA LEU A 180 2.69 -5.55 21.11
C LEU A 180 3.70 -5.92 22.20
N LYS A 181 3.70 -7.18 22.60
CA LYS A 181 4.55 -7.67 23.70
C LYS A 181 5.59 -8.69 23.22
N ARG A 182 6.78 -8.59 23.78
CA ARG A 182 7.83 -9.59 23.66
C ARG A 182 7.76 -10.56 24.83
N ARG A 183 7.49 -11.84 24.54
CA ARG A 183 7.45 -12.89 25.56
C ARG A 183 7.99 -14.21 25.01
N ALA A 184 8.89 -14.87 25.75
CA ALA A 184 9.43 -16.20 25.39
C ALA A 184 9.90 -16.33 23.92
N GLY A 185 10.64 -15.31 23.42
CA GLY A 185 11.14 -15.32 22.04
C GLY A 185 10.07 -15.11 20.97
N ARG A 186 8.94 -14.52 21.30
CA ARG A 186 7.81 -14.23 20.40
C ARG A 186 7.35 -12.78 20.57
N LEU A 187 6.77 -12.21 19.48
CA LEU A 187 5.93 -11.03 19.56
C LEU A 187 4.48 -11.46 19.38
N LEU A 188 3.61 -10.93 20.21
CA LEU A 188 2.18 -11.17 20.20
C LEU A 188 1.43 -9.87 20.48
N VAL A 189 0.23 -9.76 19.90
CA VAL A 189 -0.71 -8.67 20.20
C VAL A 189 -1.63 -9.11 21.31
N GLU A 190 -1.77 -8.27 22.33
CA GLU A 190 -2.71 -8.45 23.46
C GLU A 190 -3.58 -7.20 23.60
N ASP A 191 -4.80 -7.39 24.09
CA ASP A 191 -5.75 -6.35 24.45
C ASP A 191 -5.41 -5.75 25.82
#